data_396bcaa3ecf7855efa0e9dd3b790cac6
#
_entry.id   396bcaa3ecf7855efa0e9dd3b790cac6
#
_cell.length_a   1.000
_cell.length_b   1.000
_cell.length_c   1.000
_cell.angle_alpha   90.00
_cell.angle_beta   90.00
_cell.angle_gamma   90.00
#
_symmetry.space_group_name_H-M   'P 1'
#
loop_
_entity.id
_entity.type
_entity.pdbx_description
1 polymer ?
#
loop_
_entity_poly.entity_id
_entity_poly.type
_entity_poly.pdbx_seq_one_letter_code
_entity_poly.pdbx_strand_id
1 'polypeptide(L)'
;STRKESSAASDVYKRQDGTPLYGTYDKMGEPLIYTKDIPSGNYTSELEGYRMNKFEVAENSYSSSNTDIPVFRYAEIMMMKAECLLRTGKSGAGTLVTQVRQRAFKDNPELATVTDSQLAGNTCYQYGYVEDYKIVDRGNTDPVQFGRMYDELGWEFAWEMHRRRDAIRFGIYTTKSWLSHKPEGDYRSVFPIPETVLTSNPNLEQNPNYL
;
A
#
# COMPACT_ATOMS: atom_id res chain seq x y z
N SER A 1 -1.27 18.08 15.83
CA SER A 1 -0.52 16.84 15.97
C SER A 1 0.37 16.68 14.75
N THR A 2 1.65 17.01 14.87
CA THR A 2 2.66 16.85 13.84
C THR A 2 2.99 15.37 13.76
N ARG A 3 2.38 14.64 12.80
CA ARG A 3 2.89 13.35 12.37
C ARG A 3 4.31 13.58 11.84
N LYS A 4 5.31 13.15 12.59
CA LYS A 4 6.58 12.79 12.00
C LYS A 4 6.32 11.56 11.15
N GLU A 5 6.13 11.75 9.87
CA GLU A 5 6.19 10.65 8.92
C GLU A 5 7.60 10.11 8.98
N SER A 6 7.72 8.85 9.31
CA SER A 6 9.00 8.24 9.60
C SER A 6 9.80 8.07 8.32
N SER A 7 10.65 9.01 8.03
CA SER A 7 11.91 8.77 7.31
C SER A 7 12.91 8.02 8.20
N ALA A 8 12.49 7.57 9.37
CA ALA A 8 13.34 7.07 10.44
C ALA A 8 13.47 5.55 10.44
N ALA A 9 13.92 4.98 9.34
CA ALA A 9 14.35 3.59 9.33
C ALA A 9 15.65 3.33 10.12
N SER A 10 16.25 4.35 10.72
CA SER A 10 17.53 4.23 11.44
C SER A 10 17.56 4.91 12.81
N ASP A 11 16.41 5.42 13.29
CA ASP A 11 16.37 6.07 14.60
C ASP A 11 15.54 5.24 15.60
N VAL A 12 15.93 5.32 16.88
CA VAL A 12 15.21 4.69 17.97
C VAL A 12 13.81 5.25 18.06
N TYR A 13 12.81 4.37 17.98
CA TYR A 13 11.43 4.78 18.11
C TYR A 13 11.15 5.28 19.54
N LYS A 14 10.55 6.44 19.65
CA LYS A 14 10.31 7.11 20.94
C LYS A 14 8.82 7.36 21.13
N ARG A 15 8.39 7.32 22.38
CA ARG A 15 7.08 7.82 22.77
C ARG A 15 6.97 9.33 22.53
N GLN A 16 5.76 9.88 22.63
CA GLN A 16 5.55 11.34 22.48
C GLN A 16 6.32 12.16 23.52
N ASP A 17 6.62 11.60 24.67
CA ASP A 17 7.43 12.21 25.73
C ASP A 17 8.95 12.10 25.49
N GLY A 18 9.37 11.50 24.37
CA GLY A 18 10.76 11.32 24.00
C GLY A 18 11.44 10.08 24.58
N THR A 19 10.76 9.27 25.38
CA THR A 19 11.33 8.03 25.93
C THR A 19 11.46 6.95 24.84
N PRO A 20 12.61 6.23 24.78
CA PRO A 20 12.77 5.13 23.83
C PRO A 20 11.74 4.03 24.05
N LEU A 21 11.26 3.43 22.96
CA LEU A 21 10.51 2.19 22.99
C LEU A 21 11.47 1.01 22.89
N TYR A 22 11.14 -0.07 23.58
CA TYR A 22 11.92 -1.30 23.61
C TYR A 22 11.08 -2.47 23.10
N GLY A 23 11.75 -3.44 22.52
CA GLY A 23 11.14 -4.67 22.07
C GLY A 23 10.52 -5.46 23.22
N THR A 24 9.44 -6.17 22.93
CA THR A 24 8.65 -6.90 23.94
C THR A 24 8.53 -8.38 23.64
N TYR A 25 8.94 -8.81 22.45
CA TYR A 25 8.81 -10.20 22.01
C TYR A 25 10.17 -10.86 21.73
N ASP A 26 10.60 -10.92 20.46
CA ASP A 26 11.86 -11.56 20.08
C ASP A 26 13.09 -10.70 20.35
N LYS A 27 12.92 -9.40 20.57
CA LYS A 27 13.95 -8.40 20.86
C LYS A 27 13.72 -7.71 22.21
N MET A 28 13.31 -8.48 23.19
CA MET A 28 13.01 -7.96 24.53
C MET A 28 14.16 -7.17 25.13
N GLY A 29 13.89 -5.91 25.45
CA GLY A 29 14.86 -5.00 26.06
C GLY A 29 15.83 -4.33 25.10
N GLU A 30 15.79 -4.65 23.78
CA GLU A 30 16.52 -3.90 22.76
C GLU A 30 15.73 -2.66 22.33
N PRO A 31 16.39 -1.53 22.02
CA PRO A 31 15.69 -0.37 21.46
C PRO A 31 14.98 -0.73 20.14
N LEU A 32 13.73 -0.29 19.98
CA LEU A 32 12.99 -0.49 18.74
C LEU A 32 13.56 0.41 17.63
N ILE A 33 14.28 -0.20 16.71
CA ILE A 33 14.82 0.41 15.50
C ILE A 33 14.24 -0.36 14.32
N TYR A 34 13.29 0.25 13.62
CA TYR A 34 12.65 -0.43 12.48
C TYR A 34 13.53 -0.35 11.23
N THR A 35 13.73 -1.48 10.59
CA THR A 35 14.45 -1.57 9.31
C THR A 35 13.47 -1.52 8.14
N LYS A 36 13.96 -1.10 6.96
CA LYS A 36 13.16 -1.12 5.73
C LYS A 36 13.03 -2.51 5.10
N ASP A 37 13.90 -3.43 5.50
CA ASP A 37 14.01 -4.74 4.88
C ASP A 37 13.11 -5.72 5.62
N ILE A 38 12.28 -6.42 4.87
CA ILE A 38 11.40 -7.48 5.37
C ILE A 38 11.88 -8.77 4.72
N PRO A 39 12.30 -9.80 5.49
CA PRO A 39 12.63 -11.09 4.92
C PRO A 39 11.39 -11.73 4.30
N SER A 40 11.56 -12.41 3.19
CA SER A 40 10.55 -13.33 2.70
C SER A 40 10.58 -14.57 3.57
N GLY A 41 9.48 -14.90 4.20
CA GLY A 41 9.38 -16.05 5.07
C GLY A 41 8.21 -15.92 6.05
N ASN A 42 7.98 -16.99 6.79
CA ASN A 42 6.85 -17.07 7.72
C ASN A 42 7.12 -16.38 9.08
N TYR A 43 8.30 -15.83 9.26
CA TYR A 43 8.69 -15.16 10.48
C TYR A 43 9.37 -13.83 10.21
N THR A 44 8.85 -12.80 10.82
CA THR A 44 9.44 -11.45 10.86
C THR A 44 9.71 -11.07 12.30
N SER A 45 10.87 -10.49 12.55
CA SER A 45 11.18 -9.87 13.84
C SER A 45 10.30 -8.63 14.05
N GLU A 46 10.01 -8.29 15.31
CA GLU A 46 9.31 -7.05 15.65
C GLU A 46 10.05 -5.78 15.20
N LEU A 47 11.33 -5.88 14.80
CA LEU A 47 12.14 -4.77 14.27
C LEU A 47 12.15 -4.68 12.75
N GLU A 48 11.56 -5.63 12.04
CA GLU A 48 11.61 -5.68 10.58
C GLU A 48 10.42 -4.97 9.95
N GLY A 49 10.71 -4.24 8.86
CA GLY A 49 9.75 -3.44 8.14
C GLY A 49 9.37 -2.13 8.84
N TYR A 50 8.66 -1.29 8.11
CA TYR A 50 8.13 -0.04 8.66
C TYR A 50 6.87 -0.30 9.48
N ARG A 51 6.78 0.33 10.64
CA ARG A 51 5.57 0.27 11.44
C ARG A 51 4.46 1.11 10.82
N MET A 52 3.28 0.52 10.71
CA MET A 52 2.08 1.27 10.38
C MET A 52 1.73 2.23 11.51
N ASN A 53 1.73 3.53 11.23
CA ASN A 53 1.36 4.58 12.19
C ASN A 53 0.34 5.56 11.58
N LYS A 54 -0.52 5.07 10.69
CA LYS A 54 -1.50 5.89 9.99
C LYS A 54 -2.77 6.10 10.82
N PHE A 55 -3.17 5.06 11.56
CA PHE A 55 -4.29 5.08 12.47
C PHE A 55 -3.75 4.95 13.89
N GLU A 56 -4.05 5.93 14.72
CA GLU A 56 -3.68 5.89 16.12
C GLU A 56 -4.58 4.90 16.85
N VAL A 57 -3.97 3.99 17.59
CA VAL A 57 -4.68 3.07 18.48
C VAL A 57 -4.76 3.74 19.84
N ALA A 58 -5.96 4.03 20.31
CA ALA A 58 -6.16 4.60 21.63
C ALA A 58 -5.73 3.61 22.72
N GLU A 59 -5.18 4.13 23.80
CA GLU A 59 -4.77 3.32 24.94
C GLU A 59 -5.98 2.52 25.46
N ASN A 60 -5.76 1.24 25.78
CA ASN A 60 -6.79 0.31 26.26
C ASN A 60 -7.92 -0.04 25.27
N SER A 61 -7.73 0.21 23.97
CA SER A 61 -8.73 -0.09 22.92
C SER A 61 -8.45 -1.40 22.16
N TYR A 62 -7.89 -2.42 22.79
CA TYR A 62 -7.46 -3.66 22.14
C TYR A 62 -8.60 -4.48 21.51
N SER A 63 -9.79 -4.42 22.10
CA SER A 63 -10.96 -5.17 21.60
C SER A 63 -11.95 -4.32 20.80
N SER A 64 -11.88 -3.00 20.93
CA SER A 64 -12.76 -2.05 20.25
C SER A 64 -12.07 -0.70 20.16
N SER A 65 -11.83 -0.26 18.92
CA SER A 65 -11.18 1.03 18.67
C SER A 65 -12.23 2.09 18.35
N ASN A 66 -12.06 3.28 18.93
CA ASN A 66 -12.85 4.47 18.59
C ASN A 66 -12.23 5.25 17.43
N THR A 67 -11.19 4.71 16.79
CA THR A 67 -10.55 5.37 15.66
C THR A 67 -11.40 5.22 14.41
N ASP A 68 -11.83 6.35 13.84
CA ASP A 68 -12.58 6.37 12.61
C ASP A 68 -11.72 5.92 11.43
N ILE A 69 -12.26 5.05 10.60
CA ILE A 69 -11.65 4.65 9.33
C ILE A 69 -12.36 5.42 8.22
N PRO A 70 -11.66 6.32 7.50
CA PRO A 70 -12.28 7.09 6.44
C PRO A 70 -12.67 6.17 5.27
N VAL A 71 -13.92 6.26 4.85
CA VAL A 71 -14.41 5.60 3.63
C VAL A 71 -13.91 6.34 2.40
N PHE A 72 -13.98 7.68 2.44
CA PHE A 72 -13.42 8.59 1.44
C PHE A 72 -12.75 9.77 2.11
N ARG A 73 -11.69 10.28 1.49
CA ARG A 73 -11.03 11.51 1.92
C ARG A 73 -10.67 12.39 0.74
N TYR A 74 -10.48 13.68 0.97
CA TYR A 74 -10.28 14.64 -0.11
C TYR A 74 -9.10 14.31 -1.02
N ALA A 75 -7.99 13.77 -0.46
CA ALA A 75 -6.86 13.33 -1.26
C ALA A 75 -7.25 12.24 -2.27
N GLU A 76 -8.18 11.34 -1.94
CA GLU A 76 -8.66 10.32 -2.87
C GLU A 76 -9.38 10.94 -4.05
N ILE A 77 -10.23 11.93 -3.81
CA ILE A 77 -10.93 12.65 -4.90
C ILE A 77 -9.93 13.38 -5.81
N MET A 78 -8.88 13.99 -5.24
CA MET A 78 -7.82 14.63 -6.01
C MET A 78 -7.06 13.59 -6.87
N MET A 79 -6.69 12.46 -6.30
CA MET A 79 -5.97 11.40 -7.00
C MET A 79 -6.83 10.73 -8.09
N MET A 80 -8.13 10.51 -7.83
CA MET A 80 -9.07 10.04 -8.86
C MET A 80 -9.15 11.01 -10.02
N LYS A 81 -9.26 12.32 -9.73
CA LYS A 81 -9.25 13.36 -10.78
C LYS A 81 -7.95 13.35 -11.56
N ALA A 82 -6.80 13.23 -10.90
CA ALA A 82 -5.49 13.16 -11.54
C ALA A 82 -5.41 11.96 -12.48
N GLU A 83 -5.82 10.78 -12.04
CA GLU A 83 -5.85 9.57 -12.88
C GLU A 83 -6.78 9.74 -14.09
N CYS A 84 -7.96 10.32 -13.90
CA CYS A 84 -8.88 10.60 -15.01
C CYS A 84 -8.25 11.54 -16.05
N LEU A 85 -7.53 12.59 -15.64
CA LEU A 85 -6.82 13.49 -16.54
C LEU A 85 -5.78 12.74 -17.35
N LEU A 86 -4.95 11.90 -16.70
CA LEU A 86 -3.96 11.08 -17.40
C LEU A 86 -4.60 10.14 -18.41
N ARG A 87 -5.63 9.40 -18.04
CA ARG A 87 -6.30 8.42 -18.90
C ARG A 87 -7.02 9.07 -20.08
N THR A 88 -7.41 10.34 -19.96
CA THR A 88 -8.06 11.12 -21.03
C THR A 88 -7.10 12.00 -21.79
N GLY A 89 -5.79 11.93 -21.53
CA GLY A 89 -4.77 12.73 -22.20
C GLY A 89 -4.85 14.23 -21.90
N LYS A 90 -5.48 14.61 -20.78
CA LYS A 90 -5.59 16.00 -20.35
C LYS A 90 -4.49 16.35 -19.36
N SER A 91 -4.04 17.60 -19.37
CA SER A 91 -3.03 18.11 -18.45
C SER A 91 -3.59 18.41 -17.05
N GLY A 92 -2.67 18.49 -16.06
CA GLY A 92 -2.97 18.92 -14.70
C GLY A 92 -2.95 17.83 -13.65
N ALA A 93 -2.70 16.58 -14.02
CA ALA A 93 -2.57 15.47 -13.09
C ALA A 93 -1.40 15.70 -12.11
N GLY A 94 -0.23 16.09 -12.63
CA GLY A 94 0.96 16.37 -11.82
C GLY A 94 0.73 17.45 -10.77
N THR A 95 -0.02 18.51 -11.10
CA THR A 95 -0.38 19.56 -10.14
C THR A 95 -1.19 19.00 -8.98
N LEU A 96 -2.20 18.17 -9.25
CA LEU A 96 -3.05 17.58 -8.21
C LEU A 96 -2.25 16.62 -7.32
N VAL A 97 -1.44 15.75 -7.92
CA VAL A 97 -0.60 14.81 -7.16
C VAL A 97 0.46 15.56 -6.35
N THR A 98 1.08 16.60 -6.90
CA THR A 98 2.03 17.46 -6.16
C THR A 98 1.37 18.07 -4.92
N GLN A 99 0.14 18.58 -5.02
CA GLN A 99 -0.60 19.12 -3.87
C GLN A 99 -0.81 18.06 -2.77
N VAL A 100 -1.15 16.83 -3.14
CA VAL A 100 -1.29 15.73 -2.17
C VAL A 100 0.05 15.41 -1.51
N ARG A 101 1.14 15.35 -2.29
CA ARG A 101 2.49 15.06 -1.82
C ARG A 101 3.07 16.11 -0.89
N GLN A 102 2.75 17.39 -1.11
CA GLN A 102 3.28 18.51 -0.30
C GLN A 102 3.08 18.32 1.21
N ARG A 103 2.05 17.59 1.60
CA ARG A 103 1.80 17.25 3.01
C ARG A 103 2.93 16.40 3.62
N ALA A 104 3.49 15.48 2.84
CA ALA A 104 4.54 14.57 3.27
C ALA A 104 5.96 15.18 3.15
N PHE A 105 6.14 16.15 2.25
CA PHE A 105 7.44 16.74 1.93
C PHE A 105 7.60 18.17 2.48
N LYS A 106 7.12 18.43 3.70
CA LYS A 106 7.17 19.79 4.31
C LYS A 106 8.58 20.33 4.45
N ASP A 107 9.51 19.46 4.80
CA ASP A 107 10.91 19.84 5.04
C ASP A 107 11.74 19.90 3.74
N ASN A 108 11.24 19.33 2.65
CA ASN A 108 11.87 19.31 1.33
C ASN A 108 10.80 19.46 0.23
N PRO A 109 10.20 20.65 0.09
CA PRO A 109 9.04 20.87 -0.78
C PRO A 109 9.31 20.56 -2.26
N GLU A 110 10.55 20.69 -2.72
CA GLU A 110 10.99 20.39 -4.08
C GLU A 110 10.78 18.91 -4.44
N LEU A 111 10.88 18.00 -3.45
CA LEU A 111 10.67 16.57 -3.65
C LEU A 111 9.18 16.19 -3.80
N ALA A 112 8.28 17.09 -3.46
CA ALA A 112 6.85 16.88 -3.68
C ALA A 112 6.46 16.96 -5.15
N THR A 113 7.22 17.67 -5.97
CA THR A 113 6.86 17.97 -7.35
C THR A 113 6.91 16.71 -8.22
N VAL A 114 5.84 16.49 -8.97
CA VAL A 114 5.73 15.44 -9.99
C VAL A 114 4.99 15.98 -11.20
N THR A 115 5.39 15.55 -12.39
CA THR A 115 4.82 15.99 -13.67
C THR A 115 3.85 14.96 -14.25
N ASP A 116 2.96 15.40 -15.15
CA ASP A 116 2.06 14.50 -15.91
C ASP A 116 2.85 13.42 -16.65
N SER A 117 3.98 13.78 -17.27
CA SER A 117 4.86 12.83 -17.97
C SER A 117 5.44 11.77 -17.04
N GLN A 118 5.87 12.16 -15.85
CA GLN A 118 6.34 11.20 -14.86
C GLN A 118 5.24 10.25 -14.41
N LEU A 119 4.04 10.77 -14.14
CA LEU A 119 2.88 9.95 -13.72
C LEU A 119 2.43 8.96 -14.80
N ALA A 120 2.57 9.35 -16.09
CA ALA A 120 2.28 8.49 -17.22
C ALA A 120 3.31 7.37 -17.43
N GLY A 121 4.47 7.48 -16.78
CA GLY A 121 5.57 6.51 -16.89
C GLY A 121 5.27 5.17 -16.21
N ASN A 122 6.22 4.25 -16.35
CA ASN A 122 6.17 2.95 -15.69
C ASN A 122 6.33 3.08 -14.17
N THR A 123 5.92 2.03 -13.44
CA THR A 123 6.16 1.89 -12.00
C THR A 123 7.66 1.86 -11.70
N CYS A 124 8.05 2.38 -10.55
CA CYS A 124 9.41 2.25 -10.04
C CYS A 124 9.63 0.92 -9.28
N TYR A 125 8.56 0.18 -8.99
CA TYR A 125 8.64 -1.09 -8.28
C TYR A 125 9.12 -2.21 -9.20
N GLN A 126 10.06 -3.01 -8.73
CA GLN A 126 10.54 -4.20 -9.43
C GLN A 126 9.68 -5.39 -9.05
N TYR A 127 8.80 -5.78 -9.98
CA TYR A 127 7.96 -6.96 -9.81
C TYR A 127 8.76 -8.25 -9.92
N GLY A 128 8.31 -9.27 -9.20
CA GLY A 128 8.87 -10.61 -9.19
C GLY A 128 8.55 -11.33 -7.89
N TYR A 129 8.54 -12.64 -7.94
CA TYR A 129 8.40 -13.49 -6.78
C TYR A 129 9.72 -13.52 -6.00
N VAL A 130 9.65 -13.30 -4.70
CA VAL A 130 10.81 -13.10 -3.83
C VAL A 130 10.97 -14.29 -2.88
N GLU A 131 12.20 -14.83 -2.82
CA GLU A 131 12.66 -15.74 -1.78
C GLU A 131 13.99 -15.20 -1.25
N ASP A 132 14.19 -15.27 0.04
CA ASP A 132 15.43 -14.83 0.72
C ASP A 132 15.92 -13.45 0.24
N TYR A 133 15.03 -12.46 0.23
CA TYR A 133 15.28 -11.07 -0.22
C TYR A 133 15.65 -10.90 -1.70
N LYS A 134 15.57 -11.96 -2.50
CA LYS A 134 15.94 -11.92 -3.92
C LYS A 134 14.74 -12.24 -4.79
N ILE A 135 14.63 -11.54 -5.91
CA ILE A 135 13.69 -11.93 -6.94
C ILE A 135 14.22 -13.20 -7.62
N VAL A 136 13.52 -14.30 -7.40
CA VAL A 136 13.88 -15.63 -7.99
C VAL A 136 13.10 -15.91 -9.28
N ASP A 137 11.94 -15.26 -9.45
CA ASP A 137 11.14 -15.38 -10.66
C ASP A 137 10.53 -14.00 -10.98
N ARG A 138 10.90 -13.42 -12.12
CA ARG A 138 10.39 -12.09 -12.54
C ARG A 138 8.96 -12.14 -13.07
N GLY A 139 8.51 -13.30 -13.55
CA GLY A 139 7.19 -13.42 -14.17
C GLY A 139 7.00 -12.44 -15.32
N ASN A 140 5.84 -11.82 -15.38
CA ASN A 140 5.53 -10.80 -16.39
C ASN A 140 6.27 -9.48 -16.11
N THR A 141 7.16 -9.08 -17.03
CA THR A 141 7.96 -7.85 -16.95
C THR A 141 7.43 -6.69 -17.78
N ASP A 142 6.27 -6.84 -18.45
CA ASP A 142 5.70 -5.78 -19.28
C ASP A 142 5.51 -4.48 -18.49
N PRO A 143 5.70 -3.31 -19.11
CA PRO A 143 5.45 -2.04 -18.44
C PRO A 143 4.02 -1.91 -17.95
N VAL A 144 3.85 -1.26 -16.81
CA VAL A 144 2.54 -0.93 -16.25
C VAL A 144 2.12 0.43 -16.81
N GLN A 145 1.01 0.48 -17.55
CA GLN A 145 0.47 1.74 -18.03
C GLN A 145 0.08 2.65 -16.84
N PHE A 146 0.57 3.89 -16.85
CA PHE A 146 0.43 4.81 -15.72
C PHE A 146 0.98 4.23 -14.40
N GLY A 147 2.04 3.41 -14.49
CA GLY A 147 2.60 2.70 -13.34
C GLY A 147 3.07 3.64 -12.23
N ARG A 148 3.61 4.80 -12.58
CA ARG A 148 3.99 5.81 -11.59
C ARG A 148 2.78 6.39 -10.85
N MET A 149 1.64 6.61 -11.54
CA MET A 149 0.40 7.01 -10.88
C MET A 149 -0.09 5.93 -9.90
N TYR A 150 0.03 4.65 -10.26
CA TYR A 150 -0.27 3.53 -9.38
C TYR A 150 0.65 3.49 -8.15
N ASP A 151 1.94 3.85 -8.30
CA ASP A 151 2.85 3.97 -7.17
C ASP A 151 2.41 5.08 -6.21
N GLU A 152 2.06 6.26 -6.73
CA GLU A 152 1.57 7.40 -5.92
C GLU A 152 0.28 7.03 -5.15
N LEU A 153 -0.66 6.31 -5.77
CA LEU A 153 -1.83 5.77 -5.08
C LEU A 153 -1.43 4.83 -3.93
N GLY A 154 -0.45 3.95 -4.17
CA GLY A 154 0.03 3.02 -3.15
C GLY A 154 0.70 3.71 -1.97
N TRP A 155 1.49 4.75 -2.22
CA TRP A 155 2.17 5.50 -1.17
C TRP A 155 1.20 6.37 -0.36
N GLU A 156 0.26 7.04 -1.02
CA GLU A 156 -0.71 7.89 -0.32
C GLU A 156 -1.73 7.06 0.47
N PHE A 157 -2.22 5.93 -0.10
CA PHE A 157 -3.30 5.13 0.49
C PHE A 157 -2.83 3.82 1.13
N ALA A 158 -1.55 3.72 1.50
CA ALA A 158 -1.05 2.59 2.28
C ALA A 158 -1.92 2.39 3.54
N TRP A 159 -2.35 1.14 3.80
CA TRP A 159 -3.23 0.76 4.91
C TRP A 159 -4.67 1.31 4.86
N GLU A 160 -5.12 1.85 3.71
CA GLU A 160 -6.49 2.31 3.52
C GLU A 160 -7.33 1.36 2.64
N MET A 161 -6.91 0.13 2.51
CA MET A 161 -7.62 -0.96 1.79
C MET A 161 -7.83 -0.72 0.28
N HIS A 162 -7.12 0.22 -0.32
CA HIS A 162 -7.26 0.57 -1.74
C HIS A 162 -6.46 -0.33 -2.68
N ARG A 163 -5.36 -0.92 -2.20
CA ARG A 163 -4.32 -1.51 -3.06
C ARG A 163 -4.82 -2.64 -3.97
N ARG A 164 -5.70 -3.54 -3.46
CA ARG A 164 -6.26 -4.61 -4.29
C ARG A 164 -7.10 -4.07 -5.45
N ARG A 165 -8.00 -3.12 -5.16
CA ARG A 165 -8.83 -2.45 -6.17
C ARG A 165 -7.96 -1.80 -7.24
N ASP A 166 -6.94 -1.07 -6.83
CA ASP A 166 -6.04 -0.37 -7.74
C ASP A 166 -5.18 -1.36 -8.54
N ALA A 167 -4.68 -2.43 -7.93
CA ALA A 167 -3.94 -3.47 -8.63
C ALA A 167 -4.78 -4.15 -9.74
N ILE A 168 -6.07 -4.38 -9.50
CA ILE A 168 -6.99 -4.89 -10.52
C ILE A 168 -7.18 -3.87 -11.64
N ARG A 169 -7.46 -2.59 -11.32
CA ARG A 169 -7.70 -1.53 -12.30
C ARG A 169 -6.49 -1.22 -13.19
N PHE A 170 -5.29 -1.40 -12.67
CA PHE A 170 -4.04 -1.22 -13.42
C PHE A 170 -3.52 -2.51 -14.08
N GLY A 171 -4.31 -3.59 -14.02
CA GLY A 171 -3.98 -4.86 -14.66
C GLY A 171 -2.79 -5.59 -14.02
N ILE A 172 -2.50 -5.32 -12.75
CA ILE A 172 -1.35 -5.87 -12.03
C ILE A 172 -1.71 -7.15 -11.28
N TYR A 173 -2.89 -7.16 -10.65
CA TYR A 173 -3.26 -8.18 -9.67
C TYR A 173 -3.21 -9.61 -10.21
N THR A 174 -3.64 -9.82 -11.44
CA THR A 174 -3.71 -11.13 -12.09
C THR A 174 -2.59 -11.38 -13.08
N THR A 175 -1.63 -10.46 -13.22
CA THR A 175 -0.57 -10.57 -14.23
C THR A 175 0.84 -10.49 -13.69
N LYS A 176 1.05 -9.85 -12.53
CA LYS A 176 2.38 -9.61 -11.95
C LYS A 176 2.59 -10.43 -10.68
N SER A 177 3.84 -10.79 -10.43
CA SER A 177 4.27 -11.36 -9.14
C SER A 177 4.93 -10.29 -8.29
N TRP A 178 4.76 -10.35 -6.97
CA TRP A 178 5.46 -9.48 -6.00
C TRP A 178 5.53 -10.18 -4.64
N LEU A 179 6.63 -10.04 -3.94
CA LEU A 179 6.88 -10.76 -2.69
C LEU A 179 6.53 -12.25 -2.84
N SER A 180 5.63 -12.78 -2.04
CA SER A 180 5.14 -14.17 -2.10
C SER A 180 3.90 -14.35 -2.99
N HIS A 181 3.44 -13.29 -3.68
CA HIS A 181 2.30 -13.37 -4.58
C HIS A 181 2.70 -13.85 -5.97
N LYS A 182 1.95 -14.81 -6.50
CA LYS A 182 1.95 -15.21 -7.93
C LYS A 182 0.53 -15.09 -8.49
N PRO A 183 0.37 -14.69 -9.78
CA PRO A 183 -0.94 -14.67 -10.41
C PRO A 183 -1.53 -16.08 -10.49
N GLU A 184 -2.82 -16.22 -10.19
CA GLU A 184 -3.55 -17.49 -10.27
C GLU A 184 -4.64 -17.47 -11.37
N GLY A 185 -4.77 -16.38 -12.11
CA GLY A 185 -5.73 -16.19 -13.19
C GLY A 185 -6.71 -15.03 -12.97
N ASP A 186 -7.36 -14.62 -14.05
CA ASP A 186 -8.20 -13.41 -14.05
C ASP A 186 -9.46 -13.53 -13.18
N TYR A 187 -9.92 -14.76 -12.91
CA TYR A 187 -11.05 -14.99 -12.02
C TYR A 187 -10.81 -14.45 -10.61
N ARG A 188 -9.55 -14.33 -10.17
CA ARG A 188 -9.18 -13.75 -8.87
C ARG A 188 -9.46 -12.25 -8.75
N SER A 189 -9.84 -11.58 -9.83
CA SER A 189 -10.28 -10.18 -9.78
C SER A 189 -11.61 -9.98 -9.05
N VAL A 190 -12.45 -10.99 -8.99
CA VAL A 190 -13.69 -11.03 -8.19
C VAL A 190 -13.53 -11.99 -7.02
N PHE A 191 -14.42 -11.89 -6.03
CA PHE A 191 -14.48 -12.84 -4.92
C PHE A 191 -15.47 -13.97 -5.21
N PRO A 192 -15.29 -15.17 -4.62
CA PRO A 192 -16.32 -16.19 -4.65
C PRO A 192 -17.55 -15.70 -3.88
N ILE A 193 -18.74 -16.14 -4.34
CA ILE A 193 -19.98 -15.98 -3.57
C ILE A 193 -19.92 -16.96 -2.39
N PRO A 194 -20.13 -16.53 -1.14
CA PRO A 194 -20.11 -17.43 0.00
C PRO A 194 -21.11 -18.62 -0.17
N GLU A 195 -20.68 -19.81 0.20
CA GLU A 195 -21.49 -21.02 0.07
C GLU A 195 -22.85 -20.90 0.78
N THR A 196 -22.89 -20.27 1.94
CA THR A 196 -24.14 -20.00 2.68
C THR A 196 -25.12 -19.16 1.88
N VAL A 197 -24.65 -18.24 1.03
CA VAL A 197 -25.49 -17.41 0.18
C VAL A 197 -26.00 -18.22 -1.01
N LEU A 198 -25.18 -19.03 -1.63
CA LEU A 198 -25.57 -19.92 -2.73
C LEU A 198 -26.62 -20.94 -2.25
N THR A 199 -26.41 -21.53 -1.08
CA THR A 199 -27.36 -22.52 -0.50
C THR A 199 -28.70 -21.88 -0.17
N SER A 200 -28.73 -20.62 0.26
CA SER A 200 -29.97 -19.91 0.62
C SER A 200 -30.71 -19.32 -0.59
N ASN A 201 -30.04 -19.17 -1.73
CA ASN A 201 -30.65 -18.61 -2.93
C ASN A 201 -30.30 -19.43 -4.19
N PRO A 202 -31.22 -20.36 -4.61
CA PRO A 202 -30.97 -21.26 -5.74
C PRO A 202 -30.91 -20.56 -7.11
N ASN A 203 -31.19 -19.26 -7.17
CA ASN A 203 -31.08 -18.48 -8.40
C ASN A 203 -29.68 -17.89 -8.61
N LEU A 204 -28.75 -18.08 -7.65
CA LEU A 204 -27.38 -17.65 -7.76
C LEU A 204 -26.49 -18.79 -8.25
N GLU A 205 -25.61 -18.46 -9.16
CA GLU A 205 -24.53 -19.32 -9.62
C GLU A 205 -23.19 -18.77 -9.14
N GLN A 206 -22.25 -19.66 -8.80
CA GLN A 206 -20.91 -19.28 -8.40
C GLN A 206 -20.17 -18.56 -9.53
N ASN A 207 -19.35 -17.60 -9.19
CA ASN A 207 -18.44 -16.97 -10.14
C ASN A 207 -17.55 -18.03 -10.81
N PRO A 208 -17.29 -17.91 -12.13
CA PRO A 208 -16.48 -18.89 -12.86
C PRO A 208 -15.14 -19.20 -12.18
N ASN A 209 -14.71 -20.44 -12.22
CA ASN A 209 -13.46 -20.97 -11.64
C ASN A 209 -13.37 -20.95 -10.11
N TYR A 210 -14.45 -20.65 -9.41
CA TYR A 210 -14.61 -20.96 -8.00
C TYR A 210 -15.50 -22.19 -7.84
N LEU A 211 -14.99 -23.20 -7.15
CA LEU A 211 -15.71 -24.45 -6.85
C LEU A 211 -16.22 -24.42 -5.40
#